data_da6e000a8aab06a6ce5aa7b29265e3ee
#
_entry.id   da6e000a8aab06a6ce5aa7b29265e3ee
#
_cell.length_a   1.000
_cell.length_b   1.000
_cell.length_c   1.000
_cell.angle_alpha   90.00
_cell.angle_beta   90.00
_cell.angle_gamma   90.00
#
_symmetry.space_group_name_H-M   'P 1'
#
loop_
_entity.id
_entity.type
_entity.pdbx_description
1 polymer ?
#
loop_
_entity_poly.entity_id
_entity_poly.type
_entity_poly.pdbx_seq_one_letter_code
_entity_poly.pdbx_strand_id
1 'polypeptide(L)'
;MPLIVWTDQMSVEVKLLDNDHKKLVLLINQLHDGLMTGRAKLELEGVFEDLVSYARVHHAQEEHLLIESGYHGSAAHKQEHESTIERVVELQMRFRNSEELAIELEVVNQLRDWLFSHIQGSDQEFVAHLKAKEVNELLATRKTLDGVARNPPAGKLKKRKGVW
;
A
#
# COMPACT_ATOMS: atom_id res chain seq x y z
N MET A 1 15.96 13.22 -16.10
CA MET A 1 14.95 13.68 -15.10
C MET A 1 14.03 12.50 -14.77
N PRO A 2 13.70 12.25 -13.50
CA PRO A 2 12.80 11.16 -13.16
C PRO A 2 11.43 11.33 -13.81
N LEU A 3 10.82 10.23 -14.25
CA LEU A 3 9.48 10.22 -14.83
C LEU A 3 8.41 10.55 -13.77
N ILE A 4 8.63 10.06 -12.54
CA ILE A 4 7.74 10.26 -11.39
C ILE A 4 8.53 10.94 -10.27
N VAL A 5 8.02 12.07 -9.78
CA VAL A 5 8.51 12.73 -8.56
C VAL A 5 7.48 12.47 -7.46
N TRP A 6 7.93 11.87 -6.34
CA TRP A 6 7.05 11.66 -5.19
C TRP A 6 6.60 13.01 -4.62
N THR A 7 5.31 13.15 -4.39
CA THR A 7 4.71 14.33 -3.75
C THR A 7 3.80 13.91 -2.59
N ASP A 8 3.48 14.84 -1.72
CA ASP A 8 2.58 14.58 -0.58
C ASP A 8 1.16 14.14 -1.05
N GLN A 9 0.76 14.49 -2.27
CA GLN A 9 -0.50 14.05 -2.87
C GLN A 9 -0.54 12.54 -3.16
N MET A 10 0.62 11.89 -3.23
CA MET A 10 0.75 10.44 -3.41
C MET A 10 0.80 9.69 -2.08
N SER A 11 0.94 10.41 -0.97
CA SER A 11 0.96 9.79 0.35
C SER A 11 -0.45 9.38 0.77
N VAL A 12 -0.59 8.15 1.22
CA VAL A 12 -1.78 7.64 1.91
C VAL A 12 -1.68 7.83 3.43
N GLU A 13 -0.58 8.46 3.91
CA GLU A 13 -0.28 8.73 5.33
C GLU A 13 -0.15 7.47 6.20
N VAL A 14 0.04 6.32 5.58
CA VAL A 14 0.42 5.06 6.22
C VAL A 14 1.86 4.76 5.82
N LYS A 15 2.79 4.94 6.76
CA LYS A 15 4.24 4.89 6.49
C LYS A 15 4.69 3.60 5.77
N LEU A 16 4.08 2.46 6.11
CA LEU A 16 4.38 1.19 5.47
C LEU A 16 4.03 1.24 3.98
N LEU A 17 2.80 1.60 3.65
CA LEU A 17 2.30 1.68 2.27
C LEU A 17 3.04 2.76 1.47
N ASP A 18 3.26 3.94 2.06
CA ASP A 18 4.04 5.01 1.42
C ASP A 18 5.46 4.59 1.07
N ASN A 19 6.12 3.79 1.90
CA ASN A 19 7.45 3.26 1.61
C ASN A 19 7.42 2.28 0.43
N ASP A 20 6.40 1.44 0.36
CA ASP A 20 6.22 0.49 -0.73
C ASP A 20 5.93 1.22 -2.05
N HIS A 21 5.05 2.22 -2.03
CA HIS A 21 4.77 3.06 -3.20
C HIS A 21 6.02 3.80 -3.70
N LYS A 22 6.83 4.35 -2.79
CA LYS A 22 8.11 4.99 -3.14
C LYS A 22 9.08 4.00 -3.79
N LYS A 23 9.08 2.74 -3.36
CA LYS A 23 9.89 1.70 -3.99
C LYS A 23 9.40 1.36 -5.39
N LEU A 24 8.09 1.27 -5.61
CA LEU A 24 7.50 1.09 -6.96
C LEU A 24 7.84 2.28 -7.88
N VAL A 25 7.71 3.51 -7.37
CA VAL A 25 8.14 4.73 -8.08
C VAL A 25 9.62 4.66 -8.49
N LEU A 26 10.49 4.22 -7.59
CA LEU A 26 11.93 4.07 -7.86
C LEU A 26 12.17 3.08 -9.01
N LEU A 27 11.51 1.91 -9.01
CA LEU A 27 11.69 0.88 -10.04
C LEU A 27 11.18 1.37 -11.41
N ILE A 28 10.04 2.06 -11.46
CA ILE A 28 9.53 2.65 -12.71
C ILE A 28 10.48 3.73 -13.23
N ASN A 29 11.03 4.59 -12.36
CA ASN A 29 12.02 5.58 -12.74
C ASN A 29 13.32 4.93 -13.25
N GLN A 30 13.75 3.82 -12.67
CA GLN A 30 14.94 3.08 -13.14
C GLN A 30 14.73 2.51 -14.55
N LEU A 31 13.52 2.02 -14.88
CA LEU A 31 13.19 1.61 -16.25
C LEU A 31 13.25 2.79 -17.20
N HIS A 32 12.59 3.89 -16.86
CA HIS A 32 12.59 5.10 -17.69
C HIS A 32 14.00 5.64 -17.94
N ASP A 33 14.76 5.88 -16.88
CA ASP A 33 16.11 6.46 -16.99
C ASP A 33 17.05 5.50 -17.71
N GLY A 34 16.89 4.18 -17.53
CA GLY A 34 17.65 3.17 -18.25
C GLY A 34 17.39 3.20 -19.76
N LEU A 35 16.13 3.34 -20.19
CA LEU A 35 15.76 3.52 -21.60
C LEU A 35 16.36 4.80 -22.17
N MET A 36 16.24 5.92 -21.44
CA MET A 36 16.75 7.23 -21.89
C MET A 36 18.27 7.29 -21.98
N THR A 37 18.98 6.45 -21.24
CA THR A 37 20.46 6.37 -21.25
C THR A 37 21.01 5.22 -22.09
N GLY A 38 20.14 4.44 -22.75
CA GLY A 38 20.55 3.30 -23.58
C GLY A 38 21.13 2.13 -22.78
N ARG A 39 20.64 1.88 -21.57
CA ARG A 39 21.03 0.71 -20.77
C ARG A 39 20.65 -0.59 -21.49
N ALA A 40 21.46 -1.63 -21.29
CA ALA A 40 21.23 -2.92 -21.93
C ALA A 40 19.83 -3.48 -21.59
N LYS A 41 19.15 -4.01 -22.62
CA LYS A 41 17.80 -4.58 -22.51
C LYS A 41 17.67 -5.59 -21.38
N LEU A 42 18.62 -6.52 -21.28
CA LEU A 42 18.64 -7.57 -20.25
C LEU A 42 18.67 -7.01 -18.82
N GLU A 43 19.38 -5.89 -18.60
CA GLU A 43 19.39 -5.22 -17.30
C GLU A 43 18.02 -4.60 -16.96
N LEU A 44 17.36 -4.02 -17.98
CA LEU A 44 16.03 -3.43 -17.82
C LEU A 44 14.96 -4.50 -17.60
N GLU A 45 15.08 -5.66 -18.23
CA GLU A 45 14.22 -6.81 -17.96
C GLU A 45 14.34 -7.26 -16.49
N GLY A 46 15.55 -7.26 -15.92
CA GLY A 46 15.76 -7.53 -14.50
C GLY A 46 15.06 -6.51 -13.60
N VAL A 47 15.14 -5.23 -13.91
CA VAL A 47 14.40 -4.18 -13.16
C VAL A 47 12.88 -4.39 -13.26
N PHE A 48 12.39 -4.83 -14.42
CA PHE A 48 10.96 -5.11 -14.61
C PHE A 48 10.51 -6.33 -13.80
N GLU A 49 11.35 -7.38 -13.72
CA GLU A 49 11.10 -8.55 -12.86
C GLU A 49 11.02 -8.16 -11.38
N ASP A 50 11.93 -7.29 -10.92
CA ASP A 50 11.91 -6.72 -9.57
C ASP A 50 10.62 -5.94 -9.32
N LEU A 51 10.15 -5.14 -10.29
CA LEU A 51 8.91 -4.39 -10.20
C LEU A 51 7.69 -5.32 -10.00
N VAL A 52 7.55 -6.36 -10.84
CA VAL A 52 6.46 -7.35 -10.75
C VAL A 52 6.50 -8.07 -9.40
N SER A 53 7.68 -8.51 -8.99
CA SER A 53 7.87 -9.22 -7.71
C SER A 53 7.50 -8.33 -6.53
N TYR A 54 7.94 -7.08 -6.54
CA TYR A 54 7.66 -6.13 -5.47
C TYR A 54 6.18 -5.76 -5.41
N ALA A 55 5.53 -5.54 -6.55
CA ALA A 55 4.09 -5.27 -6.61
C ALA A 55 3.27 -6.42 -5.98
N ARG A 56 3.64 -7.68 -6.25
CA ARG A 56 2.98 -8.85 -5.64
C ARG A 56 3.13 -8.88 -4.12
N VAL A 57 4.32 -8.56 -3.59
CA VAL A 57 4.56 -8.53 -2.14
C VAL A 57 3.77 -7.39 -1.50
N HIS A 58 3.78 -6.20 -2.10
CA HIS A 58 3.01 -5.05 -1.66
C HIS A 58 1.49 -5.36 -1.60
N HIS A 59 0.91 -5.88 -2.67
CA HIS A 59 -0.50 -6.26 -2.71
C HIS A 59 -0.85 -7.31 -1.64
N ALA A 60 0.00 -8.33 -1.44
CA ALA A 60 -0.24 -9.34 -0.42
C ALA A 60 -0.24 -8.77 1.01
N GLN A 61 0.66 -7.83 1.30
CA GLN A 61 0.72 -7.14 2.59
C GLN A 61 -0.52 -6.25 2.80
N GLU A 62 -0.94 -5.54 1.77
CA GLU A 62 -2.12 -4.68 1.83
C GLU A 62 -3.41 -5.50 1.96
N GLU A 63 -3.56 -6.59 1.21
CA GLU A 63 -4.69 -7.53 1.34
C GLU A 63 -4.81 -8.10 2.76
N HIS A 64 -3.70 -8.35 3.43
CA HIS A 64 -3.71 -8.76 4.83
C HIS A 64 -4.32 -7.68 5.73
N LEU A 65 -3.92 -6.41 5.54
CA LEU A 65 -4.49 -5.27 6.28
C LEU A 65 -5.97 -5.04 5.95
N LEU A 66 -6.38 -5.21 4.67
CA LEU A 66 -7.78 -5.13 4.25
C LEU A 66 -8.66 -6.12 5.03
N ILE A 67 -8.22 -7.37 5.15
CA ILE A 67 -8.94 -8.44 5.85
C ILE A 67 -8.96 -8.17 7.36
N GLU A 68 -7.82 -7.87 7.98
CA GLU A 68 -7.72 -7.63 9.43
C GLU A 68 -8.52 -6.40 9.87
N SER A 69 -8.60 -5.37 9.02
CA SER A 69 -9.38 -4.17 9.31
C SER A 69 -10.89 -4.38 9.20
N GLY A 70 -11.32 -5.44 8.50
CA GLY A 70 -12.74 -5.68 8.18
C GLY A 70 -13.28 -4.70 7.13
N TYR A 71 -12.42 -4.25 6.20
CA TYR A 71 -12.83 -3.33 5.14
C TYR A 71 -13.84 -3.99 4.21
N HIS A 72 -15.00 -3.36 4.06
CA HIS A 72 -16.10 -3.92 3.26
C HIS A 72 -15.79 -4.03 1.76
N GLY A 73 -14.87 -3.20 1.25
CA GLY A 73 -14.39 -3.20 -0.14
C GLY A 73 -13.27 -4.20 -0.42
N SER A 74 -12.84 -5.03 0.55
CA SER A 74 -11.65 -5.88 0.42
C SER A 74 -11.69 -6.84 -0.76
N ALA A 75 -12.86 -7.42 -1.09
CA ALA A 75 -12.99 -8.33 -2.23
C ALA A 75 -12.81 -7.61 -3.58
N ALA A 76 -13.37 -6.40 -3.73
CA ALA A 76 -13.22 -5.60 -4.95
C ALA A 76 -11.77 -5.11 -5.10
N HIS A 77 -11.16 -4.64 -4.02
CA HIS A 77 -9.76 -4.18 -3.99
C HIS A 77 -8.79 -5.33 -4.35
N LYS A 78 -9.01 -6.52 -3.79
CA LYS A 78 -8.22 -7.70 -4.16
C LYS A 78 -8.37 -8.06 -5.65
N GLN A 79 -9.57 -7.99 -6.20
CA GLN A 79 -9.79 -8.23 -7.63
C GLN A 79 -9.07 -7.20 -8.50
N GLU A 80 -8.99 -5.94 -8.04
CA GLU A 80 -8.20 -4.89 -8.69
C GLU A 80 -6.71 -5.23 -8.68
N HIS A 81 -6.16 -5.71 -7.54
CA HIS A 81 -4.78 -6.19 -7.45
C HIS A 81 -4.49 -7.33 -8.44
N GLU A 82 -5.36 -8.32 -8.53
CA GLU A 82 -5.22 -9.44 -9.47
C GLU A 82 -5.17 -8.93 -10.92
N SER A 83 -6.15 -8.10 -11.32
CA SER A 83 -6.20 -7.49 -12.66
C SER A 83 -4.98 -6.62 -12.95
N THR A 84 -4.48 -5.92 -11.94
CA THR A 84 -3.27 -5.12 -12.01
C THR A 84 -2.03 -5.94 -12.30
N ILE A 85 -1.81 -7.03 -11.56
CA ILE A 85 -0.66 -7.91 -11.79
C ILE A 85 -0.72 -8.53 -13.18
N GLU A 86 -1.90 -8.96 -13.64
CA GLU A 86 -2.08 -9.46 -15.00
C GLU A 86 -1.66 -8.40 -16.02
N ARG A 87 -2.10 -7.16 -15.85
CA ARG A 87 -1.74 -6.06 -16.74
C ARG A 87 -0.25 -5.74 -16.72
N VAL A 88 0.38 -5.72 -15.55
CA VAL A 88 1.83 -5.46 -15.43
C VAL A 88 2.64 -6.57 -16.09
N VAL A 89 2.21 -7.84 -15.98
CA VAL A 89 2.83 -8.98 -16.66
C VAL A 89 2.67 -8.89 -18.20
N GLU A 90 1.51 -8.47 -18.71
CA GLU A 90 1.32 -8.20 -20.13
C GLU A 90 2.28 -7.09 -20.62
N LEU A 91 2.44 -6.01 -19.85
CA LEU A 91 3.36 -4.94 -20.16
C LEU A 91 4.82 -5.41 -20.13
N GLN A 92 5.18 -6.31 -19.19
CA GLN A 92 6.50 -6.94 -19.15
C GLN A 92 6.78 -7.75 -20.43
N MET A 93 5.80 -8.55 -20.88
CA MET A 93 5.93 -9.32 -22.11
C MET A 93 6.07 -8.39 -23.34
N ARG A 94 5.28 -7.32 -23.40
CA ARG A 94 5.36 -6.32 -24.47
C ARG A 94 6.72 -5.64 -24.47
N PHE A 95 7.24 -5.26 -23.31
CA PHE A 95 8.57 -4.70 -23.14
C PHE A 95 9.64 -5.67 -23.64
N ARG A 96 9.61 -6.93 -23.19
CA ARG A 96 10.57 -7.97 -23.56
C ARG A 96 10.63 -8.23 -25.08
N ASN A 97 9.47 -8.22 -25.75
CA ASN A 97 9.33 -8.53 -27.16
C ASN A 97 9.51 -7.32 -28.08
N SER A 98 9.71 -6.12 -27.55
CA SER A 98 9.95 -4.90 -28.32
C SER A 98 11.44 -4.59 -28.39
N GLU A 99 11.85 -4.06 -29.54
CA GLU A 99 13.15 -3.40 -29.74
C GLU A 99 12.98 -1.93 -30.10
N GLU A 100 11.75 -1.43 -30.04
CA GLU A 100 11.39 -0.06 -30.38
C GLU A 100 11.29 0.80 -29.12
N LEU A 101 12.17 1.77 -28.95
CA LEU A 101 12.18 2.68 -27.80
C LEU A 101 10.83 3.37 -27.56
N ALA A 102 10.10 3.70 -28.61
CA ALA A 102 8.79 4.33 -28.50
C ALA A 102 7.77 3.42 -27.82
N ILE A 103 7.78 2.11 -28.10
CA ILE A 103 6.91 1.11 -27.49
C ILE A 103 7.32 0.90 -26.02
N GLU A 104 8.61 0.81 -25.75
CA GLU A 104 9.15 0.63 -24.40
C GLU A 104 8.82 1.82 -23.49
N LEU A 105 8.95 3.05 -24.00
CA LEU A 105 8.54 4.25 -23.26
C LEU A 105 7.03 4.31 -23.04
N GLU A 106 6.21 3.86 -23.99
CA GLU A 106 4.77 3.76 -23.81
C GLU A 106 4.42 2.79 -22.68
N VAL A 107 5.08 1.62 -22.61
CA VAL A 107 4.92 0.65 -21.52
C VAL A 107 5.22 1.29 -20.17
N VAL A 108 6.34 2.00 -20.05
CA VAL A 108 6.73 2.65 -18.79
C VAL A 108 5.76 3.76 -18.40
N ASN A 109 5.21 4.51 -19.36
CA ASN A 109 4.16 5.49 -19.08
C ASN A 109 2.87 4.83 -18.58
N GLN A 110 2.47 3.68 -19.13
CA GLN A 110 1.30 2.93 -18.64
C GLN A 110 1.51 2.41 -17.22
N LEU A 111 2.72 2.00 -16.84
CA LEU A 111 3.06 1.63 -15.46
C LEU A 111 2.92 2.81 -14.50
N ARG A 112 3.38 3.99 -14.92
CA ARG A 112 3.20 5.24 -14.15
C ARG A 112 1.72 5.53 -13.91
N ASP A 113 0.95 5.54 -14.98
CA ASP A 113 -0.48 5.90 -14.93
C ASP A 113 -1.28 4.91 -14.09
N TRP A 114 -0.95 3.62 -14.19
CA TRP A 114 -1.50 2.60 -13.32
C TRP A 114 -1.19 2.89 -11.85
N LEU A 115 0.09 3.09 -11.49
CA LEU A 115 0.48 3.32 -10.09
C LEU A 115 -0.23 4.54 -9.50
N PHE A 116 -0.34 5.62 -10.26
CA PHE A 116 -1.09 6.80 -9.82
C PHE A 116 -2.56 6.51 -9.58
N SER A 117 -3.22 5.82 -10.52
CA SER A 117 -4.64 5.48 -10.41
C SER A 117 -4.91 4.59 -9.20
N HIS A 118 -4.04 3.63 -8.93
CA HIS A 118 -4.14 2.72 -7.79
C HIS A 118 -4.01 3.46 -6.45
N ILE A 119 -2.92 4.21 -6.27
CA ILE A 119 -2.67 4.97 -5.03
C ILE A 119 -3.79 5.99 -4.75
N GLN A 120 -4.22 6.75 -5.77
CA GLN A 120 -5.23 7.81 -5.58
C GLN A 120 -6.67 7.32 -5.54
N GLY A 121 -6.91 6.07 -5.93
CA GLY A 121 -8.22 5.41 -5.88
C GLY A 121 -8.35 4.51 -4.67
N SER A 122 -8.20 3.21 -4.91
CA SER A 122 -8.50 2.13 -3.96
C SER A 122 -7.75 2.23 -2.65
N ASP A 123 -6.46 2.62 -2.69
CA ASP A 123 -5.66 2.73 -1.47
C ASP A 123 -6.11 3.91 -0.60
N GLN A 124 -6.45 5.04 -1.20
CA GLN A 124 -6.98 6.19 -0.45
C GLN A 124 -8.31 5.85 0.24
N GLU A 125 -9.21 5.13 -0.45
CA GLU A 125 -10.48 4.70 0.13
C GLU A 125 -10.27 3.73 1.29
N PHE A 126 -9.36 2.78 1.13
CA PHE A 126 -9.00 1.82 2.16
C PHE A 126 -8.39 2.51 3.39
N VAL A 127 -7.44 3.41 3.18
CA VAL A 127 -6.79 4.12 4.28
C VAL A 127 -7.76 5.04 5.02
N ALA A 128 -8.75 5.64 4.33
CA ALA A 128 -9.82 6.37 4.99
C ALA A 128 -10.62 5.47 5.96
N HIS A 129 -10.89 4.21 5.57
CA HIS A 129 -11.49 3.21 6.46
C HIS A 129 -10.62 2.90 7.69
N LEU A 130 -9.30 2.67 7.49
CA LEU A 130 -8.36 2.41 8.59
C LEU A 130 -8.35 3.53 9.62
N LYS A 131 -8.27 4.78 9.17
CA LYS A 131 -8.29 5.97 10.04
C LYS A 131 -9.60 6.09 10.80
N ALA A 132 -10.74 5.86 10.16
CA ALA A 132 -12.04 5.89 10.80
C ALA A 132 -12.18 4.79 11.87
N LYS A 133 -11.66 3.59 11.62
CA LYS A 133 -11.66 2.48 12.57
C LYS A 133 -10.82 2.82 13.81
N GLU A 134 -9.61 3.31 13.63
CA GLU A 134 -8.71 3.72 14.73
C GLU A 134 -9.37 4.78 15.64
N VAL A 135 -9.98 5.81 15.05
CA VAL A 135 -10.72 6.84 15.79
C VAL A 135 -11.87 6.23 16.59
N ASN A 136 -12.65 5.31 15.99
CA ASN A 136 -13.76 4.66 16.68
C ASN A 136 -13.29 3.78 17.85
N GLU A 137 -12.20 3.05 17.71
CA GLU A 137 -11.60 2.23 18.77
C GLU A 137 -11.09 3.10 19.92
N LEU A 138 -10.44 4.23 19.65
CA LEU A 138 -10.00 5.20 20.65
C LEU A 138 -11.18 5.78 21.42
N LEU A 139 -12.28 6.16 20.74
CA LEU A 139 -13.50 6.68 21.37
C LEU A 139 -14.19 5.62 22.23
N ALA A 140 -14.24 4.37 21.78
CA ALA A 140 -14.80 3.26 22.56
C ALA A 140 -13.99 3.00 23.85
N THR A 141 -12.65 2.99 23.75
CA THR A 141 -11.75 2.84 24.89
C THR A 141 -11.95 3.97 25.90
N ARG A 142 -12.06 5.22 25.43
CA ARG A 142 -12.31 6.37 26.30
C ARG A 142 -13.63 6.26 27.05
N LYS A 143 -14.73 5.88 26.36
CA LYS A 143 -16.04 5.67 26.98
C LYS A 143 -15.99 4.59 28.09
N THR A 144 -15.23 3.52 27.86
CA THR A 144 -15.06 2.44 28.85
C THR A 144 -14.31 2.95 30.08
N LEU A 145 -13.23 3.73 29.90
CA LEU A 145 -12.48 4.34 31.00
C LEU A 145 -13.32 5.33 31.78
N ASP A 146 -14.11 6.17 31.13
CA ASP A 146 -15.03 7.11 31.79
C ASP A 146 -16.16 6.37 32.58
N GLY A 147 -16.64 5.24 32.04
CA GLY A 147 -17.60 4.38 32.72
C GLY A 147 -17.04 3.73 33.98
N VAL A 148 -15.79 3.27 33.96
CA VAL A 148 -15.08 2.72 35.13
C VAL A 148 -14.81 3.79 36.18
N ALA A 149 -14.46 5.02 35.75
CA ALA A 149 -14.23 6.14 36.68
C ALA A 149 -15.49 6.61 37.36
N ARG A 150 -16.67 6.50 36.77
CA ARG A 150 -17.97 6.85 37.35
C ARG A 150 -18.56 5.76 38.27
N ASN A 151 -18.20 4.48 37.99
CA ASN A 151 -18.60 3.33 38.80
C ASN A 151 -17.37 2.49 39.16
N PRO A 152 -16.52 2.92 40.10
CA PRO A 152 -15.38 2.11 40.51
C PRO A 152 -15.88 0.79 41.11
N PRO A 153 -15.23 -0.34 40.83
CA PRO A 153 -15.63 -1.63 41.40
C PRO A 153 -15.60 -1.51 42.93
N ALA A 154 -16.71 -1.90 43.57
CA ALA A 154 -16.85 -1.86 45.02
C ALA A 154 -15.70 -2.66 45.67
N GLY A 155 -14.72 -1.96 46.21
CA GLY A 155 -13.60 -2.55 46.90
C GLY A 155 -14.08 -3.33 48.11
N LYS A 156 -13.95 -4.65 48.08
CA LYS A 156 -14.08 -5.47 49.29
C LYS A 156 -12.95 -5.08 50.25
N LEU A 157 -13.21 -4.13 51.12
CA LEU A 157 -12.36 -3.89 52.30
C LEU A 157 -12.33 -5.19 53.15
N LYS A 158 -11.28 -5.97 52.95
CA LYS A 158 -10.97 -7.04 53.92
C LYS A 158 -10.62 -6.37 55.25
N LYS A 159 -11.55 -6.38 56.22
CA LYS A 159 -11.25 -6.05 57.60
C LYS A 159 -10.13 -6.98 58.07
N ARG A 160 -8.93 -6.42 58.23
CA ARG A 160 -7.87 -7.08 58.99
C ARG A 160 -8.36 -7.21 60.44
N LYS A 161 -8.71 -8.44 60.88
CA LYS A 161 -8.87 -8.74 62.28
C LYS A 161 -7.50 -8.58 62.93
N GLY A 162 -7.42 -7.67 63.88
CA GLY A 162 -6.28 -7.53 64.75
C GLY A 162 -6.10 -8.81 65.56
N VAL A 163 -4.85 -9.27 65.62
CA VAL A 163 -4.40 -10.28 66.62
C VAL A 163 -3.58 -9.51 67.62
N TRP A 164 -4.02 -9.65 68.86
CA TRP A 164 -3.34 -9.19 70.08
C TRP A 164 -2.04 -9.95 70.29
#